data_afe2f6deb81ec27ef5f4a6b30b58e56b
#
_entry.id   afe2f6deb81ec27ef5f4a6b30b58e56b
#
_cell.length_a   1.000
_cell.length_b   1.000
_cell.length_c   1.000
_cell.angle_alpha   90.00
_cell.angle_beta   90.00
_cell.angle_gamma   90.00
#
_symmetry.space_group_name_H-M   'P 1'
#
loop_
_entity.id
_entity.type
_entity.pdbx_description
1 polymer ?
#
loop_
_entity_poly.entity_id
_entity_poly.type
_entity_poly.pdbx_seq_one_letter_code
_entity_poly.pdbx_strand_id
1 'polypeptide(L)'
;MKNIIFLSVIIGATLVSGCSKSNNSSTAPNHSATADTTKDDISGHDDTNHSSNTFAIQNIPISNHQFGEFPFFNLPAGLITTNPPIQRKYDIVYFPINGVMTPIEGRVWKSHISLEKPENGDWSLPYFLKSYDDAVTAVGGKKIFDGKIPDQEYKRYHDQAPYLGEDGSIGYADQDIRVYIIRRPDGDDIYLQLTGDTASGRVNILQEKPFKQTITLLQSEEIQQQLEDTGKAILYINFDSNKATLKPEGMVSIQEIKEVLDKDPQLKLEIQGYTDDIGSAEHNQMLSQARAEAVKNELVRANISSNRLQATGFGQTKPIADNQTEQGKAKNRRVELVKLNAD
;
A
#
# COMPACT_ATOMS: atom_id res chain seq x y z
N MET A 1 50.63 -12.71 11.32
CA MET A 1 51.13 -13.74 12.26
C MET A 1 50.22 -13.80 13.46
N LYS A 2 49.83 -15.02 13.84
CA LYS A 2 48.96 -15.49 14.93
C LYS A 2 47.46 -15.44 14.55
N ASN A 3 46.85 -16.46 14.04
CA ASN A 3 46.55 -17.84 14.44
C ASN A 3 45.65 -17.99 15.64
N ILE A 4 44.50 -18.62 15.36
CA ILE A 4 43.92 -19.81 16.03
C ILE A 4 42.90 -19.41 17.11
N ILE A 5 41.67 -20.00 17.24
CA ILE A 5 41.25 -21.41 17.30
C ILE A 5 39.73 -21.55 17.07
N PHE A 6 39.37 -22.60 16.36
CA PHE A 6 38.06 -23.25 16.32
C PHE A 6 37.66 -23.84 17.67
N LEU A 7 36.37 -23.78 18.01
CA LEU A 7 35.77 -24.80 18.89
C LEU A 7 34.35 -25.13 18.43
N SER A 8 34.23 -26.32 17.83
CA SER A 8 32.96 -27.01 17.55
C SER A 8 32.51 -27.72 18.84
N VAL A 9 31.20 -27.63 19.17
CA VAL A 9 30.56 -28.58 20.06
C VAL A 9 29.27 -29.07 19.39
N ILE A 10 29.32 -30.36 19.08
CA ILE A 10 28.16 -31.22 18.69
C ILE A 10 27.74 -31.97 19.95
N ILE A 11 26.43 -32.13 20.17
CA ILE A 11 25.71 -33.14 20.95
C ILE A 11 24.24 -32.68 20.99
N GLY A 12 23.20 -33.40 20.68
CA GLY A 12 22.93 -34.78 20.42
C GLY A 12 21.38 -34.89 20.48
N ALA A 13 20.82 -35.66 19.57
CA ALA A 13 19.40 -35.92 19.44
C ALA A 13 18.88 -36.86 20.54
N THR A 14 17.63 -36.65 20.98
CA THR A 14 16.80 -37.77 21.48
C THR A 14 15.37 -37.62 21.02
N LEU A 15 14.97 -38.59 20.22
CA LEU A 15 13.60 -38.93 19.84
C LEU A 15 12.88 -39.61 21.01
N VAL A 16 11.64 -39.20 21.31
CA VAL A 16 10.67 -40.10 21.95
C VAL A 16 9.36 -40.02 21.20
N SER A 17 9.02 -41.17 20.66
CA SER A 17 7.76 -41.55 20.01
C SER A 17 6.70 -41.91 21.05
N GLY A 18 5.45 -41.60 20.81
CA GLY A 18 4.33 -42.04 21.63
C GLY A 18 2.99 -41.82 20.93
N CYS A 19 2.57 -42.81 20.14
CA CYS A 19 1.20 -42.94 19.65
C CYS A 19 0.24 -43.35 20.78
N SER A 20 -0.98 -42.80 20.80
CA SER A 20 -2.17 -43.60 21.11
C SER A 20 -3.45 -43.01 20.52
N LYS A 21 -4.14 -43.82 19.74
CA LYS A 21 -5.51 -43.64 19.23
C LYS A 21 -6.53 -44.00 20.29
N SER A 22 -7.72 -43.38 20.33
CA SER A 22 -8.98 -44.17 20.34
C SER A 22 -10.19 -43.31 19.99
N ASN A 23 -11.03 -43.89 19.12
CA ASN A 23 -12.37 -43.49 18.69
C ASN A 23 -13.41 -43.67 19.79
N ASN A 24 -14.55 -42.91 19.76
CA ASN A 24 -15.94 -43.40 19.54
C ASN A 24 -16.90 -42.23 19.76
N SER A 25 -17.64 -41.92 18.84
CA SER A 25 -19.05 -42.04 18.37
C SER A 25 -20.13 -42.06 19.46
N SER A 26 -21.15 -41.28 19.19
CA SER A 26 -22.58 -41.52 19.13
C SER A 26 -23.51 -40.69 20.06
N THR A 27 -24.47 -40.14 19.36
CA THR A 27 -25.92 -40.01 19.61
C THR A 27 -26.47 -38.95 20.54
N ALA A 28 -27.27 -38.09 19.87
CA ALA A 28 -28.35 -37.32 20.50
C ALA A 28 -29.48 -38.21 20.96
N PRO A 29 -30.39 -37.77 21.88
CA PRO A 29 -31.72 -37.46 21.37
C PRO A 29 -32.38 -36.20 21.94
N ASN A 30 -33.36 -35.73 21.14
CA ASN A 30 -34.42 -34.77 21.50
C ASN A 30 -35.25 -35.15 22.72
N HIS A 31 -35.72 -34.15 23.46
CA HIS A 31 -37.10 -34.14 23.98
C HIS A 31 -37.59 -32.72 24.26
N SER A 32 -38.82 -32.52 23.78
CA SER A 32 -39.71 -31.36 23.92
C SER A 32 -40.40 -31.24 25.29
N ALA A 33 -40.98 -30.04 25.50
CA ALA A 33 -42.14 -29.65 26.32
C ALA A 33 -41.86 -29.42 27.83
N THR A 34 -42.39 -28.46 28.51
CA THR A 34 -43.58 -27.60 28.46
C THR A 34 -43.47 -26.52 29.55
N ALA A 35 -44.23 -25.46 29.37
CA ALA A 35 -44.35 -24.27 30.21
C ALA A 35 -44.75 -24.55 31.67
N ASP A 36 -44.28 -23.70 32.59
CA ASP A 36 -45.16 -23.15 33.63
C ASP A 36 -44.68 -21.79 34.13
N THR A 37 -45.65 -20.94 34.38
CA THR A 37 -45.61 -19.56 34.82
C THR A 37 -45.42 -19.41 36.32
N THR A 38 -44.54 -18.50 36.77
CA THR A 38 -44.83 -17.69 37.98
C THR A 38 -44.09 -16.34 37.88
N LYS A 39 -44.89 -15.29 38.09
CA LYS A 39 -44.47 -13.90 38.30
C LYS A 39 -43.77 -13.77 39.63
N ASP A 40 -42.70 -12.95 39.70
CA ASP A 40 -42.48 -12.02 40.81
C ASP A 40 -41.70 -10.81 40.34
N ASP A 41 -42.24 -9.64 40.60
CA ASP A 41 -41.69 -8.31 40.47
C ASP A 41 -40.50 -8.09 41.36
N ILE A 42 -39.37 -7.54 40.83
CA ILE A 42 -38.54 -6.55 41.54
C ILE A 42 -37.95 -5.57 40.52
N SER A 43 -38.28 -4.33 40.75
CA SER A 43 -37.82 -3.11 40.08
C SER A 43 -36.32 -2.89 40.15
N GLY A 44 -35.78 -2.23 39.10
CA GLY A 44 -34.51 -1.55 39.18
C GLY A 44 -33.61 -1.85 37.97
N HIS A 45 -33.99 -1.42 36.79
CA HIS A 45 -33.07 -1.31 35.68
C HIS A 45 -32.81 0.16 35.40
N ASP A 46 -31.63 0.56 35.78
CA ASP A 46 -31.01 1.77 35.31
C ASP A 46 -30.63 1.52 33.85
N ASP A 47 -31.51 1.83 32.94
CA ASP A 47 -31.26 1.88 31.50
C ASP A 47 -30.30 3.06 31.23
N THR A 48 -29.00 2.83 31.42
CA THR A 48 -27.98 3.65 30.80
C THR A 48 -28.10 3.45 29.29
N ASN A 49 -28.91 4.28 28.71
CA ASN A 49 -29.06 4.50 27.28
C ASN A 49 -27.69 4.91 26.71
N HIS A 50 -26.84 3.93 26.38
CA HIS A 50 -25.66 4.14 25.56
C HIS A 50 -26.16 4.42 24.14
N SER A 51 -26.64 5.66 23.97
CA SER A 51 -26.74 6.25 22.65
C SER A 51 -25.34 6.18 22.05
N SER A 52 -25.07 5.18 21.20
CA SER A 52 -23.91 5.11 20.35
C SER A 52 -23.99 6.30 19.40
N ASN A 53 -23.49 7.44 19.85
CA ASN A 53 -23.34 8.62 19.02
C ASN A 53 -22.23 8.30 18.02
N THR A 54 -22.57 7.53 16.99
CA THR A 54 -21.64 7.15 15.91
C THR A 54 -21.22 8.45 15.26
N PHE A 55 -19.95 8.82 15.45
CA PHE A 55 -19.38 10.02 14.88
C PHE A 55 -19.49 9.93 13.34
N ALA A 56 -20.20 10.88 12.74
CA ALA A 56 -20.35 10.99 11.30
C ALA A 56 -19.53 12.21 10.82
N ILE A 57 -18.57 11.96 9.94
CA ILE A 57 -17.69 13.00 9.35
C ILE A 57 -18.53 14.14 8.74
N GLN A 58 -19.68 13.84 8.17
CA GLN A 58 -20.60 14.81 7.57
C GLN A 58 -21.11 15.88 8.56
N ASN A 59 -21.08 15.59 9.87
CA ASN A 59 -21.50 16.51 10.92
C ASN A 59 -20.40 17.52 11.31
N ILE A 60 -19.17 17.38 10.79
CA ILE A 60 -18.09 18.33 11.02
C ILE A 60 -18.29 19.53 10.08
N PRO A 61 -18.26 20.77 10.61
CA PRO A 61 -18.35 21.96 9.79
C PRO A 61 -17.21 22.05 8.77
N ILE A 62 -17.52 22.54 7.58
CA ILE A 62 -16.51 22.83 6.55
C ILE A 62 -15.69 24.05 7.02
N SER A 63 -14.36 23.92 6.93
CA SER A 63 -13.42 24.99 7.21
C SER A 63 -13.48 26.06 6.11
N ASN A 64 -13.55 27.33 6.53
CA ASN A 64 -13.42 28.47 5.62
C ASN A 64 -11.97 28.97 5.49
N HIS A 65 -10.99 28.27 6.11
CA HIS A 65 -9.59 28.68 6.09
C HIS A 65 -8.96 28.45 4.71
N GLN A 66 -8.12 29.40 4.27
CA GLN A 66 -7.33 29.27 3.05
C GLN A 66 -6.02 28.59 3.39
N PHE A 67 -5.81 27.38 2.92
CA PHE A 67 -4.59 26.62 3.18
C PHE A 67 -3.49 26.98 2.16
N GLY A 68 -2.26 27.03 2.64
CA GLY A 68 -1.06 27.17 1.81
C GLY A 68 -0.67 25.87 1.13
N GLU A 69 0.64 25.73 0.88
CA GLU A 69 1.20 24.52 0.29
C GLU A 69 1.18 23.33 1.27
N PHE A 70 1.00 22.12 0.71
CA PHE A 70 1.10 20.88 1.49
C PHE A 70 2.53 20.69 2.05
N PRO A 71 2.71 20.32 3.33
CA PRO A 71 1.75 19.66 4.22
C PRO A 71 0.89 20.60 5.09
N PHE A 72 0.72 21.86 4.76
CA PHE A 72 -0.13 22.87 5.38
C PHE A 72 0.31 23.39 6.75
N PHE A 73 1.04 22.61 7.52
CA PHE A 73 1.49 22.95 8.87
C PHE A 73 3.01 22.90 8.96
N ASN A 74 3.57 23.92 9.58
CA ASN A 74 4.98 23.90 9.99
C ASN A 74 5.14 23.05 11.25
N LEU A 75 6.37 22.63 11.51
CA LEU A 75 6.69 22.04 12.81
C LEU A 75 6.61 23.10 13.92
N PRO A 76 6.25 22.69 15.16
CA PRO A 76 6.40 23.55 16.33
C PRO A 76 7.83 24.06 16.47
N ALA A 77 7.99 25.29 16.98
CA ALA A 77 9.32 25.91 17.16
C ALA A 77 10.25 25.02 18.00
N GLY A 78 11.49 24.85 17.57
CA GLY A 78 12.50 24.02 18.23
C GLY A 78 12.39 22.53 17.93
N LEU A 79 11.45 22.12 17.07
CA LEU A 79 11.31 20.73 16.63
C LEU A 79 11.71 20.59 15.16
N ILE A 80 12.30 19.45 14.83
CA ILE A 80 12.73 19.09 13.47
C ILE A 80 12.26 17.70 13.09
N THR A 81 12.30 17.41 11.81
CA THR A 81 12.18 16.04 11.31
C THR A 81 13.49 15.30 11.54
N THR A 82 13.44 14.12 12.16
CA THR A 82 14.63 13.28 12.43
C THR A 82 15.28 12.81 11.13
N ASN A 83 14.46 12.46 10.15
CA ASN A 83 14.85 12.05 8.81
C ASN A 83 14.09 12.88 7.77
N PRO A 84 14.50 12.87 6.50
CA PRO A 84 13.70 13.44 5.43
C PRO A 84 12.27 12.89 5.46
N PRO A 85 11.23 13.75 5.46
CA PRO A 85 9.86 13.29 5.49
C PRO A 85 9.52 12.41 4.28
N ILE A 86 8.74 11.36 4.51
CA ILE A 86 8.16 10.56 3.43
C ILE A 86 7.03 11.38 2.80
N GLN A 87 7.14 11.65 1.50
CA GLN A 87 6.13 12.38 0.73
C GLN A 87 5.70 11.56 -0.47
N ARG A 88 4.39 11.30 -0.58
CA ARG A 88 3.80 10.59 -1.72
C ARG A 88 2.65 11.38 -2.30
N LYS A 89 2.56 11.43 -3.62
CA LYS A 89 1.44 12.08 -4.33
C LYS A 89 0.13 11.35 -4.15
N TYR A 90 0.21 10.04 -3.88
CA TYR A 90 -0.89 9.15 -3.58
C TYR A 90 -0.37 8.01 -2.71
N ASP A 91 -1.11 7.71 -1.64
CA ASP A 91 -0.87 6.58 -0.74
C ASP A 91 -2.16 6.27 0.03
N ILE A 92 -2.15 5.20 0.82
CA ILE A 92 -3.23 4.80 1.72
C ILE A 92 -2.69 4.85 3.14
N VAL A 93 -3.35 5.61 4.01
CA VAL A 93 -3.02 5.67 5.43
C VAL A 93 -4.24 5.25 6.24
N TYR A 94 -4.04 4.41 7.23
CA TYR A 94 -5.09 3.96 8.13
C TYR A 94 -5.23 4.92 9.31
N PHE A 95 -6.44 5.43 9.52
CA PHE A 95 -6.80 6.31 10.64
C PHE A 95 -7.82 5.63 11.53
N PRO A 96 -7.67 5.64 12.87
CA PRO A 96 -8.72 5.16 13.77
C PRO A 96 -9.92 6.13 13.77
N ILE A 97 -10.96 5.75 13.07
CA ILE A 97 -12.24 6.45 13.01
C ILE A 97 -13.26 5.61 13.78
N ASN A 98 -13.85 6.16 14.84
CA ASN A 98 -14.70 5.38 15.77
C ASN A 98 -14.01 4.12 16.33
N GLY A 99 -12.68 4.15 16.49
CA GLY A 99 -11.90 3.02 16.98
C GLY A 99 -11.61 1.94 15.93
N VAL A 100 -12.06 2.12 14.70
CA VAL A 100 -11.81 1.21 13.56
C VAL A 100 -10.76 1.82 12.64
N MET A 101 -9.69 1.09 12.37
CA MET A 101 -8.64 1.51 11.45
C MET A 101 -9.17 1.53 10.02
N THR A 102 -9.45 2.74 9.55
CA THR A 102 -10.11 3.02 8.27
C THR A 102 -9.09 3.53 7.25
N PRO A 103 -8.96 2.92 6.07
CA PRO A 103 -8.06 3.40 5.03
C PRO A 103 -8.61 4.69 4.41
N ILE A 104 -7.76 5.70 4.34
CA ILE A 104 -8.01 6.95 3.63
C ILE A 104 -6.93 7.10 2.56
N GLU A 105 -7.35 7.46 1.37
CA GLU A 105 -6.49 7.60 0.19
C GLU A 105 -6.19 9.05 -0.11
N GLY A 106 -4.95 9.35 -0.47
CA GLY A 106 -4.61 10.71 -0.84
C GLY A 106 -3.12 11.01 -0.90
N ARG A 107 -2.81 12.30 -0.96
CA ARG A 107 -1.44 12.81 -0.87
C ARG A 107 -0.97 12.76 0.57
N VAL A 108 0.21 12.21 0.82
CA VAL A 108 0.70 11.90 2.17
C VAL A 108 2.03 12.57 2.47
N TRP A 109 2.16 13.03 3.71
CA TRP A 109 3.40 13.45 4.37
C TRP A 109 3.49 12.74 5.72
N LYS A 110 4.61 12.04 5.97
CA LYS A 110 4.90 11.34 7.24
C LYS A 110 6.25 11.73 7.76
N SER A 111 6.40 11.90 9.07
CA SER A 111 7.69 12.16 9.67
C SER A 111 7.78 11.78 11.14
N HIS A 112 8.98 11.46 11.54
CA HIS A 112 9.43 11.35 12.92
C HIS A 112 9.99 12.70 13.37
N ILE A 113 9.57 13.17 14.52
CA ILE A 113 9.83 14.53 15.05
C ILE A 113 10.65 14.42 16.34
N SER A 114 11.70 15.23 16.43
CA SER A 114 12.55 15.33 17.61
C SER A 114 12.91 16.78 17.92
N LEU A 115 13.68 17.02 18.99
CA LEU A 115 14.27 18.32 19.27
C LEU A 115 15.30 18.69 18.21
N GLU A 116 15.32 19.96 17.81
CA GLU A 116 16.36 20.50 16.92
C GLU A 116 17.74 20.47 17.58
N LYS A 117 17.80 20.83 18.85
CA LYS A 117 19.03 20.89 19.63
C LYS A 117 18.76 20.39 21.05
N PRO A 118 19.18 19.17 21.40
CA PRO A 118 18.97 18.60 22.73
C PRO A 118 19.55 19.45 23.86
N GLU A 119 20.60 20.20 23.62
CA GLU A 119 21.19 21.13 24.62
C GLU A 119 20.30 22.29 24.99
N ASN A 120 19.25 22.61 24.22
CA ASN A 120 18.36 23.74 24.48
C ASN A 120 17.13 23.36 25.31
N GLY A 121 17.06 22.17 25.84
CA GLY A 121 15.98 21.70 26.70
C GLY A 121 15.57 20.23 26.43
N ASP A 122 14.52 19.82 27.14
CA ASP A 122 14.00 18.47 27.03
C ASP A 122 12.83 18.42 26.03
N TRP A 123 12.65 17.26 25.41
CA TRP A 123 11.45 16.96 24.64
C TRP A 123 10.20 17.08 25.51
N SER A 124 9.18 17.77 24.99
CA SER A 124 7.90 17.91 25.66
C SER A 124 6.77 17.38 24.80
N LEU A 125 6.29 16.17 25.12
CA LEU A 125 5.12 15.60 24.49
C LEU A 125 3.87 16.48 24.59
N PRO A 126 3.55 17.10 25.77
CA PRO A 126 2.45 18.06 25.85
C PRO A 126 2.59 19.27 24.92
N TYR A 127 3.81 19.82 24.78
CA TYR A 127 4.06 20.93 23.85
C TYR A 127 3.82 20.51 22.40
N PHE A 128 4.35 19.35 21.99
CA PHE A 128 4.15 18.79 20.65
C PHE A 128 2.67 18.59 20.33
N LEU A 129 1.95 17.86 21.19
CA LEU A 129 0.54 17.54 20.96
C LEU A 129 -0.36 18.78 21.00
N LYS A 130 -0.11 19.70 21.97
CA LYS A 130 -0.92 20.93 22.10
C LYS A 130 -0.70 21.88 20.92
N SER A 131 0.52 21.99 20.40
CA SER A 131 0.82 22.84 19.25
C SER A 131 -0.04 22.46 18.03
N TYR A 132 -0.20 21.16 17.75
CA TYR A 132 -1.07 20.69 16.68
C TYR A 132 -2.56 20.82 17.03
N ASP A 133 -2.95 20.52 18.27
CA ASP A 133 -4.34 20.64 18.72
C ASP A 133 -4.85 22.09 18.54
N ASP A 134 -4.07 23.07 18.99
CA ASP A 134 -4.39 24.48 18.84
C ASP A 134 -4.40 24.93 17.36
N ALA A 135 -3.38 24.54 16.57
CA ALA A 135 -3.28 24.92 15.17
C ALA A 135 -4.42 24.34 14.32
N VAL A 136 -4.76 23.05 14.51
CA VAL A 136 -5.85 22.41 13.79
C VAL A 136 -7.21 22.98 14.20
N THR A 137 -7.41 23.24 15.50
CA THR A 137 -8.66 23.83 16.00
C THR A 137 -8.86 25.26 15.47
N ALA A 138 -7.78 26.05 15.40
CA ALA A 138 -7.84 27.43 14.89
C ALA A 138 -8.30 27.53 13.44
N VAL A 139 -8.07 26.49 12.62
CA VAL A 139 -8.53 26.44 11.23
C VAL A 139 -9.84 25.66 11.08
N GLY A 140 -10.56 25.40 12.17
CA GLY A 140 -11.88 24.73 12.15
C GLY A 140 -11.83 23.20 12.13
N GLY A 141 -10.65 22.61 12.31
CA GLY A 141 -10.50 21.16 12.42
C GLY A 141 -11.06 20.60 13.72
N LYS A 142 -11.39 19.33 13.73
CA LYS A 142 -11.93 18.58 14.87
C LYS A 142 -11.09 17.37 15.19
N LYS A 143 -10.83 17.15 16.48
CA LYS A 143 -10.29 15.90 16.99
C LYS A 143 -11.38 14.85 16.95
N ILE A 144 -11.13 13.71 16.30
CA ILE A 144 -12.10 12.63 16.06
C ILE A 144 -11.71 11.34 16.76
N PHE A 145 -10.47 11.25 17.23
CA PHE A 145 -9.97 10.12 18.03
C PHE A 145 -8.88 10.60 18.99
N ASP A 146 -8.84 10.04 20.20
CA ASP A 146 -7.79 10.26 21.20
C ASP A 146 -7.70 9.02 22.08
N GLY A 147 -6.69 8.18 21.89
CA GLY A 147 -6.50 6.93 22.64
C GLY A 147 -5.77 5.85 21.87
N LYS A 148 -5.95 4.61 22.30
CA LYS A 148 -5.31 3.42 21.71
C LYS A 148 -6.30 2.60 20.90
N ILE A 149 -5.80 1.94 19.87
CA ILE A 149 -6.58 0.92 19.14
C ILE A 149 -6.51 -0.40 19.91
N PRO A 150 -7.62 -1.17 19.98
CA PRO A 150 -7.61 -2.49 20.61
C PRO A 150 -6.70 -3.48 19.87
N ASP A 151 -6.09 -4.43 20.58
CA ASP A 151 -5.26 -5.49 19.99
C ASP A 151 -5.98 -6.27 18.89
N GLN A 152 -7.29 -6.50 19.05
CA GLN A 152 -8.09 -7.18 18.04
C GLN A 152 -8.15 -6.37 16.74
N GLU A 153 -8.28 -5.05 16.85
CA GLU A 153 -8.30 -4.15 15.70
C GLU A 153 -6.93 -4.07 15.04
N TYR A 154 -5.85 -4.01 15.83
CA TYR A 154 -4.50 -4.09 15.32
C TYR A 154 -4.28 -5.36 14.48
N LYS A 155 -4.65 -6.53 15.01
CA LYS A 155 -4.55 -7.81 14.29
C LYS A 155 -5.39 -7.86 13.01
N ARG A 156 -6.54 -7.16 12.99
CA ARG A 156 -7.42 -7.12 11.83
C ARG A 156 -6.80 -6.37 10.66
N TYR A 157 -6.18 -5.22 10.93
CA TYR A 157 -5.78 -4.33 9.84
C TYR A 157 -4.30 -4.40 9.46
N HIS A 158 -3.41 -4.82 10.38
CA HIS A 158 -1.97 -4.66 10.18
C HIS A 158 -1.44 -5.42 8.95
N ASP A 159 -2.01 -6.58 8.60
CA ASP A 159 -1.62 -7.34 7.41
C ASP A 159 -2.09 -6.66 6.09
N GLN A 160 -3.07 -5.76 6.21
CA GLN A 160 -3.62 -5.02 5.08
C GLN A 160 -2.96 -3.64 4.91
N ALA A 161 -2.35 -3.13 5.99
CA ALA A 161 -1.75 -1.80 5.98
C ALA A 161 -0.42 -1.82 5.18
N PRO A 162 -0.34 -1.09 4.06
CA PRO A 162 0.92 -0.94 3.37
C PRO A 162 1.88 -0.13 4.25
N TYR A 163 3.17 -0.50 4.19
CA TYR A 163 4.23 0.28 4.81
C TYR A 163 4.13 0.50 6.34
N LEU A 164 3.45 -0.40 7.05
CA LEU A 164 3.56 -0.42 8.50
C LEU A 164 5.01 -0.80 8.86
N GLY A 165 5.70 0.06 9.62
CA GLY A 165 7.14 -0.06 9.92
C GLY A 165 8.02 0.96 9.20
N GLU A 166 7.49 1.75 8.26
CA GLU A 166 8.20 2.91 7.72
C GLU A 166 8.47 3.97 8.80
N ASP A 167 9.46 4.83 8.55
CA ASP A 167 9.72 5.98 9.42
C ASP A 167 8.47 6.87 9.53
N GLY A 168 8.13 7.25 10.76
CA GLY A 168 6.91 7.99 11.04
C GLY A 168 5.61 7.17 11.06
N SER A 169 5.64 5.83 10.93
CA SER A 169 4.45 5.00 10.99
C SER A 169 3.72 5.12 12.33
N ILE A 170 2.38 5.24 12.25
CA ILE A 170 1.44 5.29 13.36
C ILE A 170 0.39 4.19 13.15
N GLY A 171 -0.11 3.60 14.24
CA GLY A 171 -1.18 2.59 14.17
C GLY A 171 -0.85 1.28 14.90
N TYR A 172 0.16 1.26 15.78
CA TYR A 172 0.45 0.12 16.64
C TYR A 172 -0.49 0.09 17.85
N ALA A 173 -0.78 -1.09 18.36
CA ALA A 173 -1.78 -1.32 19.42
C ALA A 173 -1.48 -0.58 20.75
N ASP A 174 -0.22 -0.34 21.05
CA ASP A 174 0.22 0.30 22.30
C ASP A 174 0.38 1.83 22.20
N GLN A 175 0.21 2.40 21.00
CA GLN A 175 0.35 3.83 20.76
C GLN A 175 -0.88 4.61 21.20
N ASP A 176 -0.68 5.70 21.94
CA ASP A 176 -1.68 6.74 22.11
C ASP A 176 -1.73 7.61 20.86
N ILE A 177 -2.83 7.51 20.13
CA ILE A 177 -3.00 8.15 18.82
C ILE A 177 -4.03 9.27 18.95
N ARG A 178 -3.71 10.45 18.42
CA ARG A 178 -4.68 11.52 18.20
C ARG A 178 -4.94 11.69 16.72
N VAL A 179 -6.21 11.77 16.36
CA VAL A 179 -6.63 12.00 14.97
C VAL A 179 -7.51 13.23 14.87
N TYR A 180 -7.21 14.01 13.85
CA TYR A 180 -7.97 15.21 13.51
C TYR A 180 -8.42 15.14 12.05
N ILE A 181 -9.55 15.80 11.78
CA ILE A 181 -10.02 16.06 10.42
C ILE A 181 -10.32 17.54 10.25
N ILE A 182 -9.97 18.07 9.09
CA ILE A 182 -10.36 19.40 8.64
C ILE A 182 -11.13 19.19 7.34
N ARG A 183 -12.41 19.48 7.38
CA ARG A 183 -13.24 19.39 6.17
C ARG A 183 -13.05 20.61 5.29
N ARG A 184 -12.94 20.36 3.98
CA ARG A 184 -12.70 21.39 2.98
C ARG A 184 -13.88 21.54 2.01
N PRO A 185 -14.13 22.76 1.46
CA PRO A 185 -15.23 22.97 0.53
C PRO A 185 -15.03 22.26 -0.84
N ASP A 186 -13.79 21.92 -1.19
CA ASP A 186 -13.44 21.19 -2.41
C ASP A 186 -13.53 19.65 -2.25
N GLY A 187 -13.82 19.17 -1.04
CA GLY A 187 -13.90 17.75 -0.72
C GLY A 187 -12.54 17.08 -0.52
N ASP A 188 -11.44 17.81 -0.67
CA ASP A 188 -10.07 17.33 -0.40
C ASP A 188 -9.77 17.44 1.11
N ASP A 189 -10.52 16.73 1.95
CA ASP A 189 -10.41 16.82 3.41
C ASP A 189 -9.00 16.48 3.91
N ILE A 190 -8.58 17.11 5.03
CA ILE A 190 -7.24 16.92 5.57
C ILE A 190 -7.35 16.09 6.85
N TYR A 191 -6.63 14.98 6.89
CA TYR A 191 -6.50 14.11 8.05
C TYR A 191 -5.11 14.26 8.65
N LEU A 192 -5.05 14.39 9.97
CA LEU A 192 -3.80 14.35 10.72
C LEU A 192 -3.87 13.26 11.77
N GLN A 193 -2.80 12.50 11.93
CA GLN A 193 -2.62 11.66 13.10
C GLN A 193 -1.28 11.91 13.75
N LEU A 194 -1.28 11.90 15.08
CA LEU A 194 -0.15 12.19 15.94
C LEU A 194 0.01 11.07 16.96
N THR A 195 1.23 10.72 17.25
CA THR A 195 1.61 9.93 18.41
C THR A 195 2.95 10.42 18.94
N GLY A 196 3.28 10.09 20.18
CA GLY A 196 4.59 10.41 20.73
C GLY A 196 4.82 9.70 22.05
N ASP A 197 6.07 9.74 22.47
CA ASP A 197 6.55 9.13 23.70
C ASP A 197 7.38 10.17 24.51
N THR A 198 8.22 9.69 25.43
CA THR A 198 9.06 10.54 26.28
C THR A 198 10.26 11.17 25.56
N ALA A 199 10.51 10.83 24.30
CA ALA A 199 11.70 11.24 23.56
C ALA A 199 11.41 11.88 22.21
N SER A 200 10.25 11.56 21.60
CA SER A 200 9.96 11.93 20.21
C SER A 200 8.47 11.89 19.89
N GLY A 201 8.11 12.36 18.69
CA GLY A 201 6.77 12.30 18.15
C GLY A 201 6.75 11.81 16.72
N ARG A 202 5.55 11.47 16.23
CA ARG A 202 5.29 11.15 14.83
C ARG A 202 4.08 11.91 14.36
N VAL A 203 4.12 12.35 13.11
CA VAL A 203 3.04 13.09 12.45
C VAL A 203 2.80 12.49 11.08
N ASN A 204 1.57 12.17 10.79
CA ASN A 204 1.11 11.86 9.44
C ASN A 204 0.03 12.87 9.04
N ILE A 205 0.20 13.48 7.88
CA ILE A 205 -0.75 14.39 7.27
C ILE A 205 -1.15 13.80 5.92
N LEU A 206 -2.45 13.63 5.73
CA LEU A 206 -3.02 13.17 4.47
C LEU A 206 -4.03 14.21 3.98
N GLN A 207 -3.89 14.62 2.73
CA GLN A 207 -4.93 15.33 1.99
C GLN A 207 -5.66 14.31 1.14
N GLU A 208 -6.93 14.10 1.46
CA GLU A 208 -7.79 13.18 0.69
C GLU A 208 -7.84 13.60 -0.77
N LYS A 209 -7.54 12.67 -1.65
CA LYS A 209 -7.64 12.85 -3.10
C LYS A 209 -8.01 11.53 -3.74
N PRO A 210 -9.03 11.51 -4.58
CA PRO A 210 -9.39 10.30 -5.30
C PRO A 210 -8.24 9.86 -6.19
N PHE A 211 -8.06 8.55 -6.28
CA PHE A 211 -7.09 7.97 -7.21
C PHE A 211 -7.38 8.45 -8.63
N LYS A 212 -6.38 9.02 -9.27
CA LYS A 212 -6.45 9.38 -10.68
C LYS A 212 -5.67 8.35 -11.50
N GLN A 213 -6.37 7.52 -12.24
CA GLN A 213 -5.75 6.60 -13.16
C GLN A 213 -4.95 7.38 -14.22
N THR A 214 -3.66 7.07 -14.30
CA THR A 214 -2.73 7.68 -15.28
C THR A 214 -2.19 6.67 -16.28
N ILE A 215 -2.46 5.36 -16.04
CA ILE A 215 -2.13 4.33 -17.01
C ILE A 215 -3.27 4.30 -18.02
N THR A 216 -2.97 4.64 -19.26
CA THR A 216 -3.86 4.46 -20.40
C THR A 216 -3.43 3.19 -21.14
N LEU A 217 -4.38 2.44 -21.66
CA LEU A 217 -4.08 1.43 -22.67
C LEU A 217 -3.56 2.18 -23.90
N LEU A 218 -2.39 1.78 -24.41
CA LEU A 218 -1.95 2.24 -25.73
C LEU A 218 -2.93 1.65 -26.75
N GLN A 219 -3.61 2.53 -27.46
CA GLN A 219 -4.45 2.12 -28.59
C GLN A 219 -3.57 1.72 -29.77
N SER A 220 -4.09 0.91 -30.67
CA SER A 220 -3.32 0.41 -31.82
C SER A 220 -2.68 1.54 -32.63
N GLU A 221 -3.35 2.68 -32.75
CA GLU A 221 -2.84 3.87 -33.44
C GLU A 221 -1.60 4.48 -32.74
N GLU A 222 -1.62 4.54 -31.40
CA GLU A 222 -0.48 5.07 -30.62
C GLU A 222 0.72 4.12 -30.67
N ILE A 223 0.47 2.80 -30.63
CA ILE A 223 1.52 1.79 -30.81
C ILE A 223 2.14 1.94 -32.21
N GLN A 224 1.31 2.04 -33.24
CA GLN A 224 1.76 2.22 -34.62
C GLN A 224 2.60 3.49 -34.75
N GLN A 225 2.12 4.62 -34.25
CA GLN A 225 2.82 5.91 -34.30
C GLN A 225 4.19 5.83 -33.60
N GLN A 226 4.27 5.24 -32.42
CA GLN A 226 5.55 5.08 -31.72
C GLN A 226 6.54 4.19 -32.50
N LEU A 227 6.05 3.10 -33.12
CA LEU A 227 6.88 2.23 -33.95
C LEU A 227 7.37 2.92 -35.23
N GLU A 228 6.57 3.82 -35.83
CA GLU A 228 6.95 4.63 -36.99
C GLU A 228 7.98 5.69 -36.62
N ASP A 229 7.75 6.43 -35.54
CA ASP A 229 8.58 7.58 -35.14
C ASP A 229 9.94 7.15 -34.56
N THR A 230 9.96 6.08 -33.76
CA THR A 230 11.13 5.71 -32.95
C THR A 230 11.63 4.29 -33.20
N GLY A 231 10.89 3.48 -33.91
CA GLY A 231 11.13 2.04 -34.05
C GLY A 231 10.74 1.23 -32.81
N LYS A 232 10.16 1.87 -31.79
CA LYS A 232 9.81 1.25 -30.50
C LYS A 232 8.46 1.74 -29.99
N ALA A 233 7.74 0.83 -29.29
CA ALA A 233 6.59 1.19 -28.47
C ALA A 233 6.73 0.59 -27.07
N ILE A 234 6.39 1.36 -26.03
CA ILE A 234 6.48 0.94 -24.63
C ILE A 234 5.09 0.63 -24.11
N LEU A 235 4.89 -0.60 -23.61
CA LEU A 235 3.62 -1.07 -23.06
C LEU A 235 3.77 -1.51 -21.60
N TYR A 236 2.76 -1.21 -20.80
CA TYR A 236 2.64 -1.65 -19.41
C TYR A 236 1.61 -2.77 -19.34
N ILE A 237 2.02 -3.98 -19.73
CA ILE A 237 1.14 -5.15 -19.80
C ILE A 237 0.96 -5.74 -18.41
N ASN A 238 -0.29 -5.96 -18.00
CA ASN A 238 -0.62 -6.48 -16.68
C ASN A 238 -0.47 -8.00 -16.60
N PHE A 239 0.44 -8.43 -15.73
CA PHE A 239 0.67 -9.82 -15.36
C PHE A 239 0.28 -10.06 -13.89
N ASP A 240 0.07 -11.32 -13.51
CA ASP A 240 0.03 -11.70 -12.12
C ASP A 240 1.34 -11.38 -11.41
N SER A 241 1.25 -11.07 -10.11
CA SER A 241 2.44 -10.76 -9.31
C SER A 241 3.45 -11.89 -9.38
N ASN A 242 4.69 -11.53 -9.74
CA ASN A 242 5.82 -12.47 -9.86
C ASN A 242 5.58 -13.65 -10.81
N LYS A 243 4.67 -13.50 -11.81
CA LYS A 243 4.35 -14.52 -12.82
C LYS A 243 4.37 -13.92 -14.22
N ALA A 244 4.33 -14.81 -15.22
CA ALA A 244 4.16 -14.48 -16.63
C ALA A 244 2.71 -14.70 -17.12
N THR A 245 1.77 -14.97 -16.22
CA THR A 245 0.36 -15.11 -16.54
C THR A 245 -0.25 -13.75 -16.80
N LEU A 246 -0.80 -13.54 -17.99
CA LEU A 246 -1.51 -12.31 -18.34
C LEU A 246 -2.83 -12.22 -17.58
N LYS A 247 -3.11 -11.04 -17.04
CA LYS A 247 -4.42 -10.70 -16.49
C LYS A 247 -5.40 -10.35 -17.61
N PRO A 248 -6.73 -10.31 -17.36
CA PRO A 248 -7.71 -9.90 -18.37
C PRO A 248 -7.37 -8.55 -19.03
N GLU A 249 -6.90 -7.58 -18.24
CA GLU A 249 -6.48 -6.25 -18.74
C GLU A 249 -5.25 -6.34 -19.67
N GLY A 250 -4.35 -7.30 -19.40
CA GLY A 250 -3.20 -7.58 -20.26
C GLY A 250 -3.60 -8.14 -21.63
N MET A 251 -4.73 -8.85 -21.72
CA MET A 251 -5.26 -9.38 -22.99
C MET A 251 -5.75 -8.27 -23.93
N VAL A 252 -6.18 -7.12 -23.38
CA VAL A 252 -6.52 -5.96 -24.21
C VAL A 252 -5.27 -5.46 -24.96
N SER A 253 -4.13 -5.38 -24.28
CA SER A 253 -2.87 -5.00 -24.95
C SER A 253 -2.46 -5.99 -26.05
N ILE A 254 -2.74 -7.28 -25.87
CA ILE A 254 -2.51 -8.28 -26.93
C ILE A 254 -3.35 -7.97 -28.18
N GLN A 255 -4.63 -7.60 -27.97
CA GLN A 255 -5.53 -7.26 -29.07
C GLN A 255 -5.04 -6.00 -29.83
N GLU A 256 -4.60 -4.98 -29.11
CA GLU A 256 -4.05 -3.76 -29.70
C GLU A 256 -2.78 -4.04 -30.54
N ILE A 257 -1.86 -4.85 -30.00
CA ILE A 257 -0.65 -5.26 -30.73
C ILE A 257 -1.03 -6.06 -31.99
N LYS A 258 -2.01 -6.95 -31.88
CA LYS A 258 -2.53 -7.72 -33.00
C LYS A 258 -3.06 -6.81 -34.12
N GLU A 259 -3.84 -5.79 -33.77
CA GLU A 259 -4.39 -4.83 -34.75
C GLU A 259 -3.29 -4.10 -35.52
N VAL A 260 -2.20 -3.69 -34.85
CA VAL A 260 -1.03 -3.09 -35.50
C VAL A 260 -0.39 -4.08 -36.49
N LEU A 261 -0.21 -5.33 -36.07
CA LEU A 261 0.38 -6.38 -36.89
C LEU A 261 -0.52 -6.79 -38.08
N ASP A 262 -1.83 -6.71 -37.94
CA ASP A 262 -2.80 -6.98 -39.00
C ASP A 262 -2.83 -5.85 -40.04
N LYS A 263 -2.69 -4.58 -39.59
CA LYS A 263 -2.61 -3.40 -40.47
C LYS A 263 -1.33 -3.38 -41.34
N ASP A 264 -0.21 -3.91 -40.82
CA ASP A 264 1.06 -4.05 -41.57
C ASP A 264 1.53 -5.52 -41.57
N PRO A 265 1.21 -6.30 -42.63
CA PRO A 265 1.63 -7.70 -42.74
C PRO A 265 3.14 -7.94 -42.81
N GLN A 266 3.93 -6.90 -43.14
CA GLN A 266 5.39 -7.00 -43.25
C GLN A 266 6.09 -6.65 -41.92
N LEU A 267 5.40 -6.03 -40.99
CA LEU A 267 5.94 -5.65 -39.69
C LEU A 267 6.37 -6.89 -38.92
N LYS A 268 7.63 -6.88 -38.49
CA LYS A 268 8.20 -7.87 -37.57
C LYS A 268 8.59 -7.18 -36.26
N LEU A 269 8.29 -7.81 -35.13
CA LEU A 269 8.53 -7.22 -33.83
C LEU A 269 9.38 -8.14 -32.94
N GLU A 270 10.30 -7.54 -32.22
CA GLU A 270 10.89 -8.12 -31.02
C GLU A 270 10.12 -7.63 -29.80
N ILE A 271 9.63 -8.55 -28.99
CA ILE A 271 8.94 -8.32 -27.73
C ILE A 271 9.98 -8.41 -26.63
N GLN A 272 10.30 -7.28 -26.01
CA GLN A 272 11.35 -7.17 -24.99
C GLN A 272 10.72 -7.02 -23.60
N GLY A 273 10.98 -7.98 -22.68
CA GLY A 273 10.48 -7.93 -21.31
C GLY A 273 11.50 -7.32 -20.36
N TYR A 274 11.01 -6.52 -19.40
CA TYR A 274 11.83 -5.85 -18.38
C TYR A 274 11.21 -5.97 -17.01
N THR A 275 12.05 -5.91 -15.95
CA THR A 275 11.63 -5.87 -14.56
C THR A 275 12.20 -4.62 -13.87
N ASP A 276 11.73 -4.35 -12.66
CA ASP A 276 12.46 -3.56 -11.68
C ASP A 276 13.63 -4.37 -11.09
N ASP A 277 14.29 -3.84 -10.08
CA ASP A 277 15.44 -4.46 -9.41
C ASP A 277 15.07 -5.31 -8.18
N ILE A 278 13.77 -5.56 -7.93
CA ILE A 278 13.34 -6.40 -6.82
C ILE A 278 13.60 -7.88 -7.16
N GLY A 279 14.36 -8.57 -6.31
CA GLY A 279 14.74 -9.98 -6.49
C GLY A 279 16.15 -10.16 -7.04
N SER A 280 16.51 -11.42 -7.35
CA SER A 280 17.82 -11.69 -7.93
C SER A 280 17.84 -11.38 -9.44
N ALA A 281 19.02 -11.03 -9.95
CA ALA A 281 19.20 -10.75 -11.38
C ALA A 281 18.81 -11.96 -12.26
N GLU A 282 19.13 -13.17 -11.81
CA GLU A 282 18.78 -14.42 -12.50
C GLU A 282 17.26 -14.62 -12.54
N HIS A 283 16.59 -14.38 -11.40
CA HIS A 283 15.13 -14.47 -11.32
C HIS A 283 14.48 -13.45 -12.27
N ASN A 284 14.93 -12.21 -12.22
CA ASN A 284 14.42 -11.13 -13.06
C ASN A 284 14.66 -11.39 -14.56
N GLN A 285 15.81 -11.98 -14.90
CA GLN A 285 16.10 -12.40 -16.27
C GLN A 285 15.10 -13.48 -16.76
N MET A 286 14.87 -14.51 -15.95
CA MET A 286 13.91 -15.58 -16.28
C MET A 286 12.46 -15.06 -16.34
N LEU A 287 12.06 -14.21 -15.39
CA LEU A 287 10.71 -13.63 -15.34
C LEU A 287 10.42 -12.76 -16.56
N SER A 288 11.37 -11.89 -16.93
CA SER A 288 11.23 -11.02 -18.10
C SER A 288 11.17 -11.80 -19.42
N GLN A 289 11.97 -12.86 -19.55
CA GLN A 289 11.93 -13.77 -20.70
C GLN A 289 10.57 -14.48 -20.78
N ALA A 290 10.10 -15.05 -19.68
CA ALA A 290 8.82 -15.73 -19.63
C ALA A 290 7.64 -14.78 -19.96
N ARG A 291 7.68 -13.52 -19.54
CA ARG A 291 6.67 -12.50 -19.87
C ARG A 291 6.69 -12.14 -21.37
N ALA A 292 7.86 -11.93 -21.94
CA ALA A 292 7.98 -11.68 -23.38
C ALA A 292 7.46 -12.86 -24.21
N GLU A 293 7.78 -14.09 -23.80
CA GLU A 293 7.27 -15.30 -24.44
C GLU A 293 5.76 -15.46 -24.27
N ALA A 294 5.19 -15.11 -23.11
CA ALA A 294 3.75 -15.14 -22.91
C ALA A 294 3.01 -14.20 -23.88
N VAL A 295 3.50 -12.97 -24.07
CA VAL A 295 2.95 -12.04 -25.06
C VAL A 295 3.06 -12.61 -26.48
N LYS A 296 4.23 -13.11 -26.87
CA LYS A 296 4.43 -13.75 -28.18
C LYS A 296 3.46 -14.90 -28.39
N ASN A 297 3.30 -15.78 -27.40
CA ASN A 297 2.45 -16.94 -27.51
C ASN A 297 0.97 -16.56 -27.67
N GLU A 298 0.49 -15.53 -26.96
CA GLU A 298 -0.87 -15.04 -27.13
C GLU A 298 -1.10 -14.42 -28.53
N LEU A 299 -0.13 -13.67 -29.05
CA LEU A 299 -0.20 -13.16 -30.43
C LEU A 299 -0.24 -14.31 -31.46
N VAL A 300 0.55 -15.37 -31.27
CA VAL A 300 0.51 -16.57 -32.13
C VAL A 300 -0.84 -17.28 -32.01
N ARG A 301 -1.42 -17.40 -30.81
CA ARG A 301 -2.78 -17.92 -30.62
C ARG A 301 -3.84 -17.06 -31.32
N ALA A 302 -3.59 -15.75 -31.39
CA ALA A 302 -4.43 -14.80 -32.12
C ALA A 302 -4.16 -14.78 -33.64
N ASN A 303 -3.50 -15.79 -34.19
CA ASN A 303 -3.19 -16.00 -35.61
C ASN A 303 -2.10 -15.08 -36.20
N ILE A 304 -1.25 -14.46 -35.37
CA ILE A 304 -0.05 -13.80 -35.88
C ILE A 304 1.04 -14.87 -36.13
N SER A 305 1.66 -14.81 -37.31
CA SER A 305 2.70 -15.76 -37.69
C SER A 305 3.94 -15.66 -36.80
N SER A 306 4.40 -16.78 -36.25
CA SER A 306 5.50 -16.81 -35.26
C SER A 306 6.84 -16.31 -35.82
N ASN A 307 7.04 -16.36 -37.15
CA ASN A 307 8.24 -15.84 -37.82
C ASN A 307 8.31 -14.31 -37.86
N ARG A 308 7.22 -13.63 -37.52
CA ARG A 308 7.15 -12.17 -37.35
C ARG A 308 7.48 -11.70 -35.95
N LEU A 309 7.65 -12.65 -35.00
CA LEU A 309 7.74 -12.34 -33.58
C LEU A 309 9.01 -12.95 -32.97
N GLN A 310 9.79 -12.14 -32.30
CA GLN A 310 10.87 -12.57 -31.41
C GLN A 310 10.50 -12.20 -29.97
N ALA A 311 11.07 -12.90 -28.96
CA ALA A 311 10.84 -12.60 -27.55
C ALA A 311 12.17 -12.66 -26.81
N THR A 312 12.51 -11.59 -26.09
CA THR A 312 13.75 -11.44 -25.35
C THR A 312 13.50 -10.83 -23.98
N GLY A 313 14.03 -11.45 -22.92
CA GLY A 313 14.03 -10.88 -21.57
C GLY A 313 15.31 -10.10 -21.33
N PHE A 314 15.22 -8.96 -20.67
CA PHE A 314 16.36 -8.14 -20.25
C PHE A 314 16.47 -8.02 -18.72
N GLY A 315 15.54 -8.60 -17.96
CA GLY A 315 15.51 -8.48 -16.52
C GLY A 315 15.57 -7.02 -16.10
N GLN A 316 16.39 -6.73 -15.10
CA GLN A 316 16.59 -5.40 -14.53
C GLN A 316 17.73 -4.59 -15.20
N THR A 317 18.34 -5.08 -16.27
CA THR A 317 19.61 -4.53 -16.82
C THR A 317 19.46 -3.20 -17.56
N LYS A 318 18.25 -2.82 -17.96
CA LYS A 318 17.98 -1.58 -18.74
C LYS A 318 16.86 -0.76 -18.08
N PRO A 319 17.08 -0.18 -16.90
CA PRO A 319 16.08 0.68 -16.28
C PRO A 319 15.88 1.97 -17.08
N ILE A 320 14.64 2.44 -17.18
CA ILE A 320 14.27 3.73 -17.78
C ILE A 320 13.88 4.78 -16.72
N ALA A 321 13.83 4.37 -15.46
CA ALA A 321 13.51 5.23 -14.33
C ALA A 321 14.25 4.73 -13.07
N ASP A 322 14.26 5.57 -12.03
CA ASP A 322 14.94 5.29 -10.77
C ASP A 322 14.26 4.16 -9.99
N ASN A 323 14.98 3.06 -9.75
CA ASN A 323 14.52 1.92 -8.95
C ASN A 323 14.41 2.20 -7.45
N GLN A 324 14.87 3.35 -6.96
CA GLN A 324 14.68 3.74 -5.56
C GLN A 324 13.26 4.23 -5.26
N THR A 325 12.44 4.46 -6.28
CA THR A 325 11.05 4.93 -6.15
C THR A 325 10.07 3.90 -6.68
N GLU A 326 8.92 3.74 -6.03
CA GLU A 326 7.87 2.85 -6.53
C GLU A 326 7.35 3.27 -7.91
N GLN A 327 7.30 4.57 -8.19
CA GLN A 327 6.93 5.09 -9.52
C GLN A 327 7.97 4.71 -10.58
N GLY A 328 9.25 4.76 -10.24
CA GLY A 328 10.32 4.36 -11.15
C GLY A 328 10.33 2.84 -11.38
N LYS A 329 10.18 2.04 -10.34
CA LYS A 329 10.02 0.58 -10.45
C LYS A 329 8.82 0.22 -11.35
N ALA A 330 7.68 0.89 -11.17
CA ALA A 330 6.51 0.66 -12.01
C ALA A 330 6.79 0.94 -13.49
N LYS A 331 7.57 1.97 -13.82
CA LYS A 331 8.01 2.25 -15.20
C LYS A 331 9.01 1.21 -15.73
N ASN A 332 9.83 0.64 -14.85
CA ASN A 332 10.80 -0.38 -15.25
C ASN A 332 10.12 -1.74 -15.52
N ARG A 333 9.00 -2.05 -14.85
CA ARG A 333 8.17 -3.24 -15.13
C ARG A 333 7.34 -3.04 -16.41
N ARG A 334 7.98 -3.23 -17.57
CA ARG A 334 7.38 -2.93 -18.89
C ARG A 334 7.67 -4.02 -19.93
N VAL A 335 6.96 -3.93 -21.03
CA VAL A 335 7.26 -4.62 -22.30
C VAL A 335 7.52 -3.56 -23.38
N GLU A 336 8.58 -3.71 -24.14
CA GLU A 336 8.84 -2.90 -25.32
C GLU A 336 8.60 -3.74 -26.57
N LEU A 337 7.94 -3.17 -27.56
CA LEU A 337 7.89 -3.68 -28.91
C LEU A 337 8.95 -2.96 -29.73
N VAL A 338 9.85 -3.68 -30.35
CA VAL A 338 10.92 -3.11 -31.18
C VAL A 338 10.77 -3.63 -32.60
N LYS A 339 10.70 -2.71 -33.56
CA LYS A 339 10.62 -3.04 -34.99
C LYS A 339 11.91 -3.71 -35.43
N LEU A 340 11.78 -4.90 -35.99
CA LEU A 340 12.90 -5.59 -36.60
C LEU A 340 13.08 -5.05 -38.04
N ASN A 341 14.31 -4.65 -38.40
CA ASN A 341 14.60 -4.26 -39.75
C ASN A 341 14.42 -5.45 -40.69
N ALA A 342 13.86 -5.22 -41.88
CA ALA A 342 13.87 -6.23 -42.93
C ALA A 342 15.33 -6.42 -43.39
N ASP A 343 15.86 -7.63 -43.25
CA ASP A 343 17.12 -8.02 -43.85
C ASP A 343 16.99 -8.04 -45.39
#